data_c85f15be88242c2b61ab31bbe4f0efa0
#
_entry.id   c85f15be88242c2b61ab31bbe4f0efa0
#
_cell.length_a   1.000
_cell.length_b   1.000
_cell.length_c   1.000
_cell.angle_alpha   90.00
_cell.angle_beta   90.00
_cell.angle_gamma   90.00
#
_symmetry.space_group_name_H-M   'P 1'
#
loop_
_entity.id
_entity.type
_entity.pdbx_description
1 polymer ?
#
loop_
_entity_poly.entity_id
_entity_poly.type
_entity_poly.pdbx_seq_one_letter_code
_entity_poly.pdbx_strand_id
1 'polypeptide(L)'
;MKELRFAVSRELRASGSGKEKKITGYCCTWNNPANIGEFDEVISPKPFSSLGSDSVVMNFNHDDSMLLGRAGVNLKLEQDEVGLRFDCTLNDSTVAQDVYENIQSGILSECSFAFTVKPDGELWSTQANGRMLRTLKNLQLWDASIVTVPAYGGTSAAARNVVCADIQQRMAGATMAAETAARKAKVQAAIDGHAEWQHTQVSAEMTALDEQLKARLEFLKAA
;
A
#
# COMPACT_ATOMS: atom_id res chain seq x y z
N MET A 1 -13.08 8.61 2.98
CA MET A 1 -12.34 9.79 3.54
C MET A 1 -11.16 10.12 2.65
N LYS A 2 -10.85 11.41 2.43
CA LYS A 2 -9.68 11.85 1.66
C LYS A 2 -8.43 11.76 2.55
N GLU A 3 -7.40 11.08 2.07
CA GLU A 3 -6.12 10.92 2.76
C GLU A 3 -5.03 11.65 1.97
N LEU A 4 -4.05 12.22 2.67
CA LEU A 4 -2.89 12.91 2.10
C LEU A 4 -1.63 12.09 2.34
N ARG A 5 -0.79 11.96 1.32
CA ARG A 5 0.55 11.38 1.43
C ARG A 5 1.54 12.28 0.73
N PHE A 6 2.63 12.50 1.41
CA PHE A 6 3.73 13.33 0.96
C PHE A 6 4.91 12.44 0.64
N ALA A 7 5.63 12.75 -0.39
CA ALA A 7 6.82 12.02 -0.79
C ALA A 7 7.88 13.01 -1.27
N VAL A 8 9.15 12.70 -0.99
CA VAL A 8 10.24 13.33 -1.73
C VAL A 8 10.01 12.97 -3.20
N SER A 9 9.78 13.97 -4.04
CA SER A 9 9.53 13.72 -5.44
C SER A 9 10.80 13.19 -6.08
N ARG A 10 10.66 12.02 -6.68
CA ARG A 10 11.73 11.52 -7.54
C ARG A 10 11.71 12.32 -8.84
N GLU A 11 12.87 12.88 -9.21
CA GLU A 11 13.05 13.58 -10.49
C GLU A 11 12.16 14.81 -10.69
N LEU A 12 11.81 15.55 -9.62
CA LEU A 12 11.11 16.83 -9.78
C LEU A 12 12.01 17.81 -10.54
N ARG A 13 11.54 18.28 -11.69
CA ARG A 13 12.29 19.16 -12.59
C ARG A 13 11.38 20.22 -13.19
N ALA A 14 11.96 21.41 -13.34
CA ALA A 14 11.42 22.48 -14.17
C ALA A 14 12.22 22.56 -15.47
N SER A 15 11.54 22.70 -16.60
CA SER A 15 12.15 22.76 -17.93
C SER A 15 11.34 23.62 -18.90
N GLY A 16 11.97 24.04 -20.01
CA GLY A 16 11.35 24.91 -20.99
C GLY A 16 11.48 26.39 -20.65
N SER A 17 10.89 27.25 -21.45
CA SER A 17 10.87 28.70 -21.27
C SER A 17 9.63 29.32 -21.90
N GLY A 18 9.25 30.54 -21.47
CA GLY A 18 8.06 31.23 -21.97
C GLY A 18 6.80 30.37 -21.80
N LYS A 19 6.03 30.18 -22.86
CA LYS A 19 4.79 29.40 -22.85
C LYS A 19 4.96 27.88 -22.79
N GLU A 20 6.21 27.38 -22.84
CA GLU A 20 6.53 25.96 -22.77
C GLU A 20 7.12 25.55 -21.41
N LYS A 21 6.97 26.38 -20.37
CA LYS A 21 7.39 26.03 -19.01
C LYS A 21 6.65 24.79 -18.54
N LYS A 22 7.42 23.77 -18.14
CA LYS A 22 6.89 22.48 -17.66
C LYS A 22 7.51 22.09 -16.34
N ILE A 23 6.73 21.41 -15.53
CA ILE A 23 7.21 20.67 -14.36
C ILE A 23 6.92 19.20 -14.55
N THR A 24 7.89 18.35 -14.23
CA THR A 24 7.79 16.89 -14.33
C THR A 24 8.35 16.25 -13.08
N GLY A 25 7.87 15.05 -12.75
CA GLY A 25 8.35 14.29 -11.58
C GLY A 25 7.44 13.12 -11.24
N TYR A 26 7.67 12.55 -10.06
CA TYR A 26 6.83 11.51 -9.51
C TYR A 26 6.12 11.99 -8.25
N CYS A 27 4.80 11.81 -8.18
CA CYS A 27 4.02 12.09 -6.98
C CYS A 27 4.26 11.06 -5.89
N CYS A 28 4.44 9.79 -6.28
CA CYS A 28 4.80 8.68 -5.41
C CYS A 28 5.50 7.59 -6.20
N THR A 29 6.21 6.70 -5.49
CA THR A 29 6.85 5.51 -6.06
C THR A 29 6.23 4.25 -5.49
N TRP A 30 6.22 3.16 -6.31
CA TRP A 30 5.66 1.88 -5.90
C TRP A 30 6.60 1.11 -4.98
N ASN A 31 6.04 0.22 -4.17
CA ASN A 31 6.77 -0.71 -3.32
C ASN A 31 7.84 -0.06 -2.43
N ASN A 32 7.69 1.22 -2.12
CA ASN A 32 8.56 1.96 -1.23
C ASN A 32 7.87 2.14 0.14
N PRO A 33 8.25 1.39 1.18
CA PRO A 33 7.61 1.48 2.48
C PRO A 33 7.84 2.83 3.14
N ALA A 34 6.80 3.39 3.70
CA ALA A 34 6.83 4.63 4.47
C ALA A 34 6.32 4.38 5.90
N ASN A 35 7.00 4.95 6.88
CA ASN A 35 6.56 4.90 8.28
C ASN A 35 5.51 5.99 8.53
N ILE A 36 4.27 5.57 8.86
CA ILE A 36 3.13 6.48 9.15
C ILE A 36 2.95 6.71 10.66
N GLY A 37 3.93 6.32 11.46
CA GLY A 37 3.88 6.38 12.92
C GLY A 37 3.47 5.05 13.52
N GLU A 38 2.19 4.72 13.57
CA GLU A 38 1.68 3.48 14.17
C GLU A 38 1.86 2.24 13.29
N PHE A 39 1.95 2.43 11.98
CA PHE A 39 2.12 1.36 10.99
C PHE A 39 3.05 1.79 9.87
N ASP A 40 3.49 0.85 9.07
CA ASP A 40 4.17 1.12 7.82
C ASP A 40 3.16 1.03 6.66
N GLU A 41 3.36 1.82 5.61
CA GLU A 41 2.49 1.84 4.45
C GLU A 41 3.28 1.65 3.16
N VAL A 42 2.73 0.90 2.23
CA VAL A 42 3.29 0.72 0.90
C VAL A 42 2.21 0.87 -0.16
N ILE A 43 2.57 1.46 -1.29
CA ILE A 43 1.68 1.61 -2.44
C ILE A 43 2.03 0.53 -3.45
N SER A 44 1.07 -0.31 -3.80
CA SER A 44 1.22 -1.31 -4.86
C SER A 44 1.37 -0.65 -6.23
N PRO A 45 2.00 -1.31 -7.21
CA PRO A 45 2.05 -0.80 -8.56
C PRO A 45 0.66 -0.54 -9.16
N LYS A 46 0.52 0.62 -9.81
CA LYS A 46 -0.66 1.01 -10.59
C LYS A 46 -2.01 0.95 -9.82
N PRO A 47 -2.09 1.54 -8.60
CA PRO A 47 -3.29 1.45 -7.77
C PRO A 47 -4.42 2.41 -8.19
N PHE A 48 -4.14 3.39 -9.04
CA PHE A 48 -5.10 4.41 -9.44
C PHE A 48 -5.90 3.97 -10.66
N SER A 49 -7.20 3.75 -10.50
CA SER A 49 -8.07 3.23 -11.55
C SER A 49 -8.51 4.27 -12.59
N SER A 50 -8.32 5.59 -12.32
CA SER A 50 -8.71 6.67 -13.22
C SER A 50 -7.81 7.89 -13.00
N LEU A 51 -6.95 8.18 -13.97
CA LEU A 51 -6.03 9.32 -13.94
C LEU A 51 -6.42 10.43 -14.92
N GLY A 52 -7.19 10.13 -15.92
CA GLY A 52 -7.59 11.06 -16.99
C GLY A 52 -8.91 11.77 -16.74
N SER A 53 -9.48 11.69 -15.54
CA SER A 53 -10.74 12.40 -15.26
C SER A 53 -10.45 13.87 -14.98
N ASP A 54 -11.32 14.75 -15.48
CA ASP A 54 -11.27 16.21 -15.30
C ASP A 54 -11.30 16.65 -13.82
N SER A 55 -11.55 15.72 -12.90
CA SER A 55 -11.58 15.98 -11.46
C SER A 55 -10.19 15.97 -10.79
N VAL A 56 -9.14 15.43 -11.44
CA VAL A 56 -7.79 15.43 -10.88
C VAL A 56 -7.08 16.72 -11.22
N VAL A 57 -6.60 17.41 -10.20
CA VAL A 57 -5.87 18.67 -10.33
C VAL A 57 -4.44 18.56 -9.83
N MET A 58 -3.59 19.48 -10.28
CA MET A 58 -2.31 19.77 -9.69
C MET A 58 -2.36 21.17 -9.07
N ASN A 59 -1.98 21.32 -7.82
CA ASN A 59 -1.96 22.57 -7.12
C ASN A 59 -0.68 22.74 -6.28
N PHE A 60 -0.56 23.84 -5.57
CA PHE A 60 0.50 24.10 -4.61
C PHE A 60 -0.05 23.99 -3.19
N ASN A 61 0.61 23.18 -2.35
CA ASN A 61 0.25 22.95 -0.94
C ASN A 61 -1.20 22.47 -0.70
N HIS A 62 -1.80 21.71 -1.64
CA HIS A 62 -3.21 21.27 -1.58
C HIS A 62 -4.22 22.43 -1.51
N ASP A 63 -3.86 23.58 -2.01
CA ASP A 63 -4.71 24.76 -2.06
C ASP A 63 -5.34 24.90 -3.46
N ASP A 64 -6.65 24.68 -3.53
CA ASP A 64 -7.40 24.75 -4.79
C ASP A 64 -7.41 26.17 -5.41
N SER A 65 -7.06 27.20 -4.65
CA SER A 65 -6.85 28.56 -5.16
C SER A 65 -5.50 28.73 -5.86
N MET A 66 -4.54 27.84 -5.62
CA MET A 66 -3.20 27.82 -6.19
C MET A 66 -3.04 26.73 -7.25
N LEU A 67 -3.92 26.75 -8.25
CA LEU A 67 -3.99 25.73 -9.30
C LEU A 67 -2.84 25.84 -10.29
N LEU A 68 -2.15 24.74 -10.55
CA LEU A 68 -1.06 24.60 -11.52
C LEU A 68 -1.52 23.88 -12.79
N GLY A 69 -2.40 22.90 -12.65
CA GLY A 69 -2.86 22.09 -13.78
C GLY A 69 -4.10 21.25 -13.50
N ARG A 70 -4.66 20.71 -14.58
CA ARG A 70 -5.82 19.81 -14.56
C ARG A 70 -5.62 18.68 -15.53
N ALA A 71 -5.90 17.45 -15.11
CA ALA A 71 -5.85 16.27 -15.96
C ALA A 71 -6.76 16.45 -17.21
N GLY A 72 -6.25 16.04 -18.38
CA GLY A 72 -6.94 16.22 -19.65
C GLY A 72 -6.83 17.63 -20.26
N VAL A 73 -6.25 18.61 -19.56
CA VAL A 73 -6.01 19.96 -20.07
C VAL A 73 -4.52 20.22 -20.26
N ASN A 74 -3.79 20.39 -19.18
CA ASN A 74 -2.37 20.72 -19.19
C ASN A 74 -1.54 19.82 -18.25
N LEU A 75 -2.19 18.86 -17.60
CA LEU A 75 -1.58 17.86 -16.71
C LEU A 75 -1.76 16.47 -17.33
N LYS A 76 -0.65 15.79 -17.61
CA LYS A 76 -0.60 14.37 -17.94
C LYS A 76 -0.15 13.60 -16.71
N LEU A 77 -0.91 12.56 -16.36
CA LEU A 77 -0.60 11.61 -15.30
C LEU A 77 -0.43 10.22 -15.90
N GLU A 78 0.60 9.50 -15.47
CA GLU A 78 0.92 8.18 -15.98
C GLU A 78 1.42 7.28 -14.85
N GLN A 79 0.93 6.04 -14.80
CA GLN A 79 1.44 5.01 -13.92
C GLN A 79 2.43 4.14 -14.69
N ASP A 80 3.72 4.38 -14.50
CA ASP A 80 4.79 3.58 -15.10
C ASP A 80 5.33 2.51 -14.15
N GLU A 81 6.49 1.94 -14.42
CA GLU A 81 7.11 0.90 -13.57
C GLU A 81 7.72 1.46 -12.27
N VAL A 82 7.92 2.78 -12.18
CA VAL A 82 8.55 3.45 -11.04
C VAL A 82 7.49 4.00 -10.07
N GLY A 83 6.46 4.66 -10.62
CA GLY A 83 5.52 5.39 -9.79
C GLY A 83 4.40 6.09 -10.56
N LEU A 84 3.75 7.03 -9.89
CA LEU A 84 2.81 7.97 -10.47
C LEU A 84 3.58 9.18 -11.01
N ARG A 85 3.86 9.16 -12.29
CA ARG A 85 4.54 10.24 -13.01
C ARG A 85 3.56 11.34 -13.41
N PHE A 86 4.03 12.58 -13.38
CA PHE A 86 3.30 13.72 -13.92
C PHE A 86 4.14 14.53 -14.90
N ASP A 87 3.47 15.16 -15.87
CA ASP A 87 3.98 16.21 -16.78
C ASP A 87 2.91 17.30 -16.81
N CYS A 88 3.25 18.48 -16.30
CA CYS A 88 2.35 19.61 -16.24
C CYS A 88 2.94 20.80 -16.99
N THR A 89 2.26 21.25 -18.05
CA THR A 89 2.59 22.48 -18.75
C THR A 89 1.97 23.66 -18.00
N LEU A 90 2.80 24.54 -17.47
CA LEU A 90 2.35 25.65 -16.64
C LEU A 90 1.75 26.79 -17.48
N ASN A 91 0.77 27.48 -16.92
CA ASN A 91 0.26 28.74 -17.47
C ASN A 91 1.08 29.95 -16.97
N ASP A 92 0.69 31.15 -17.36
CA ASP A 92 1.37 32.40 -16.99
C ASP A 92 0.86 33.01 -15.65
N SER A 93 0.19 32.25 -14.79
CA SER A 93 -0.24 32.74 -13.47
C SER A 93 0.97 32.96 -12.55
N THR A 94 0.86 33.90 -11.63
CA THR A 94 1.93 34.21 -10.68
C THR A 94 2.34 32.98 -9.88
N VAL A 95 1.39 32.20 -9.38
CA VAL A 95 1.66 31.00 -8.60
C VAL A 95 2.43 29.95 -9.44
N ALA A 96 2.10 29.80 -10.72
CA ALA A 96 2.80 28.86 -11.60
C ALA A 96 4.25 29.31 -11.85
N GLN A 97 4.49 30.61 -12.02
CA GLN A 97 5.83 31.18 -12.18
C GLN A 97 6.67 31.00 -10.92
N ASP A 98 6.12 31.33 -9.75
CA ASP A 98 6.79 31.21 -8.45
C ASP A 98 7.17 29.74 -8.17
N VAL A 99 6.27 28.79 -8.41
CA VAL A 99 6.51 27.36 -8.24
C VAL A 99 7.58 26.88 -9.22
N TYR A 100 7.52 27.29 -10.50
CA TYR A 100 8.51 26.94 -11.51
C TYR A 100 9.93 27.38 -11.10
N GLU A 101 10.09 28.63 -10.69
CA GLU A 101 11.38 29.19 -10.29
C GLU A 101 11.92 28.56 -9.01
N ASN A 102 11.04 28.26 -8.06
CA ASN A 102 11.42 27.57 -6.83
C ASN A 102 11.85 26.11 -7.08
N ILE A 103 11.24 25.41 -8.03
CA ILE A 103 11.70 24.07 -8.45
C ILE A 103 13.04 24.18 -9.18
N GLN A 104 13.19 25.15 -10.09
CA GLN A 104 14.42 25.33 -10.87
C GLN A 104 15.62 25.66 -9.97
N SER A 105 15.40 26.45 -8.91
CA SER A 105 16.43 26.81 -7.93
C SER A 105 16.64 25.75 -6.84
N GLY A 106 15.85 24.67 -6.82
CA GLY A 106 15.95 23.61 -5.83
C GLY A 106 15.33 23.94 -4.46
N ILE A 107 14.58 25.04 -4.34
CA ILE A 107 13.86 25.43 -3.12
C ILE A 107 12.66 24.47 -2.89
N LEU A 108 11.99 24.07 -3.97
CA LEU A 108 10.92 23.09 -3.94
C LEU A 108 11.40 21.79 -4.58
N SER A 109 11.30 20.70 -3.83
CA SER A 109 11.73 19.35 -4.25
C SER A 109 10.71 18.26 -3.90
N GLU A 110 9.56 18.63 -3.34
CA GLU A 110 8.65 17.72 -2.69
C GLU A 110 7.30 17.71 -3.40
N CYS A 111 6.71 16.51 -3.43
CA CYS A 111 5.34 16.29 -3.92
C CYS A 111 4.49 15.64 -2.85
N SER A 112 3.20 15.84 -2.98
CA SER A 112 2.17 15.21 -2.21
C SER A 112 1.03 14.77 -3.13
N PHE A 113 0.21 13.85 -2.68
CA PHE A 113 -1.01 13.47 -3.39
C PHE A 113 -2.14 13.19 -2.40
N ALA A 114 -3.36 13.49 -2.83
CA ALA A 114 -4.56 13.23 -2.07
C ALA A 114 -5.39 12.13 -2.74
N PHE A 115 -5.84 11.18 -1.95
CA PHE A 115 -6.59 10.03 -2.44
C PHE A 115 -7.67 9.56 -1.48
N THR A 116 -8.56 8.72 -1.96
CA THR A 116 -9.44 7.87 -1.14
C THR A 116 -9.18 6.42 -1.47
N VAL A 117 -9.23 5.58 -0.45
CA VAL A 117 -9.19 4.13 -0.62
C VAL A 117 -10.57 3.65 -1.05
N LYS A 118 -10.63 2.94 -2.18
CA LYS A 118 -11.87 2.31 -2.67
C LYS A 118 -12.19 1.04 -1.86
N PRO A 119 -13.40 0.51 -1.94
CA PRO A 119 -13.71 -0.80 -1.36
C PRO A 119 -12.66 -1.84 -1.78
N ASP A 120 -12.21 -2.65 -0.83
CA ASP A 120 -11.14 -3.65 -1.00
C ASP A 120 -9.80 -3.10 -1.52
N GLY A 121 -9.61 -1.78 -1.40
CA GLY A 121 -8.44 -1.06 -1.90
C GLY A 121 -7.22 -1.10 -1.00
N GLU A 122 -7.30 -1.73 0.16
CA GLU A 122 -6.16 -1.90 1.08
C GLU A 122 -6.07 -3.33 1.61
N LEU A 123 -4.88 -3.71 2.01
CA LEU A 123 -4.60 -4.96 2.71
C LEU A 123 -3.75 -4.66 3.92
N TRP A 124 -4.11 -5.23 5.07
CA TRP A 124 -3.35 -5.16 6.29
C TRP A 124 -2.67 -6.49 6.58
N SER A 125 -1.41 -6.45 6.98
CA SER A 125 -0.63 -7.63 7.37
C SER A 125 0.33 -7.28 8.50
N THR A 126 0.73 -8.29 9.27
CA THR A 126 1.76 -8.12 10.32
C THR A 126 3.12 -8.50 9.74
N GLN A 127 4.09 -7.61 9.87
CA GLN A 127 5.48 -7.85 9.48
C GLN A 127 6.21 -8.73 10.52
N ALA A 128 7.38 -9.27 10.15
CA ALA A 128 8.19 -10.10 11.05
C ALA A 128 8.62 -9.38 12.35
N ASN A 129 8.73 -8.06 12.31
CA ASN A 129 9.05 -7.22 13.48
C ASN A 129 7.82 -6.88 14.35
N GLY A 130 6.65 -7.43 14.04
CA GLY A 130 5.39 -7.18 14.75
C GLY A 130 4.65 -5.90 14.34
N ARG A 131 5.22 -5.04 13.48
CA ARG A 131 4.54 -3.84 13.00
C ARG A 131 3.50 -4.20 11.94
N MET A 132 2.39 -3.46 11.93
CA MET A 132 1.39 -3.56 10.87
C MET A 132 1.92 -2.93 9.58
N LEU A 133 1.66 -3.57 8.46
CA LEU A 133 1.89 -3.05 7.11
C LEU A 133 0.53 -2.86 6.42
N ARG A 134 0.27 -1.65 5.97
CA ARG A 134 -0.85 -1.31 5.11
C ARG A 134 -0.40 -1.28 3.65
N THR A 135 -0.98 -2.12 2.82
CA THR A 135 -0.73 -2.14 1.38
C THR A 135 -1.89 -1.50 0.64
N LEU A 136 -1.66 -0.40 -0.04
CA LEU A 136 -2.66 0.33 -0.84
C LEU A 136 -2.70 -0.23 -2.26
N LYS A 137 -3.89 -0.68 -2.73
CA LYS A 137 -4.04 -1.42 -4.01
C LYS A 137 -5.06 -0.82 -4.97
N ASN A 138 -6.06 -0.10 -4.46
CA ASN A 138 -7.10 0.49 -5.31
C ASN A 138 -7.53 1.85 -4.74
N LEU A 139 -7.11 2.90 -5.43
CA LEU A 139 -7.20 4.26 -4.96
C LEU A 139 -7.93 5.15 -5.98
N GLN A 140 -8.64 6.14 -5.46
CA GLN A 140 -9.11 7.29 -6.23
C GLN A 140 -8.19 8.46 -5.96
N LEU A 141 -7.51 8.95 -6.99
CA LEU A 141 -6.71 10.17 -6.92
C LEU A 141 -7.62 11.40 -7.00
N TRP A 142 -7.34 12.42 -6.18
CA TRP A 142 -8.03 13.70 -6.18
C TRP A 142 -7.14 14.84 -6.64
N ASP A 143 -5.95 14.95 -6.07
CA ASP A 143 -4.96 15.93 -6.48
C ASP A 143 -3.54 15.39 -6.34
N ALA A 144 -2.65 16.00 -7.10
CA ALA A 144 -1.20 15.95 -6.96
C ALA A 144 -0.73 17.36 -6.64
N SER A 145 0.15 17.53 -5.65
CA SER A 145 0.59 18.86 -5.22
C SER A 145 2.10 18.97 -5.16
N ILE A 146 2.61 20.12 -5.57
CA ILE A 146 3.94 20.56 -5.16
C ILE A 146 3.83 21.15 -3.76
N VAL A 147 4.68 20.74 -2.84
CA VAL A 147 4.57 21.16 -1.43
C VAL A 147 5.89 21.67 -0.87
N THR A 148 5.79 22.58 0.11
CA THR A 148 6.96 23.20 0.75
C THR A 148 7.61 22.33 1.80
N VAL A 149 6.85 21.45 2.45
CA VAL A 149 7.33 20.59 3.53
C VAL A 149 6.82 19.18 3.29
N PRO A 150 7.72 18.19 3.11
CA PRO A 150 7.31 16.80 3.06
C PRO A 150 6.85 16.35 4.44
N ALA A 151 5.74 15.63 4.52
CA ALA A 151 5.33 15.00 5.78
C ALA A 151 6.22 13.81 6.18
N TYR A 152 7.17 13.44 5.35
CA TYR A 152 8.13 12.35 5.56
C TYR A 152 9.58 12.84 5.66
N GLY A 153 9.86 13.73 6.58
CA GLY A 153 11.19 13.81 7.17
C GLY A 153 11.10 13.03 8.47
N GLY A 154 11.71 11.84 8.55
CA GLY A 154 11.59 10.88 9.64
C GLY A 154 11.33 11.54 10.99
N THR A 155 10.18 11.26 11.60
CA THR A 155 9.73 11.68 12.94
C THR A 155 8.89 12.96 13.08
N SER A 156 8.27 13.54 12.06
CA SER A 156 7.51 14.76 12.28
C SER A 156 6.09 14.49 12.85
N ALA A 157 5.66 15.39 13.76
CA ALA A 157 4.30 15.41 14.33
C ALA A 157 3.19 15.51 13.27
N ALA A 158 3.51 15.94 12.05
CA ALA A 158 2.59 16.03 10.92
C ALA A 158 2.14 14.64 10.40
N ALA A 159 3.01 13.63 10.40
CA ALA A 159 2.62 12.27 10.04
C ALA A 159 1.62 11.67 11.04
N ARG A 160 1.69 12.05 12.32
CA ARG A 160 0.77 11.59 13.38
C ARG A 160 -0.64 12.13 13.23
N ASN A 161 -0.83 13.31 12.66
CA ASN A 161 -2.15 13.90 12.45
C ASN A 161 -2.91 13.32 11.24
N VAL A 162 -2.27 12.46 10.44
CA VAL A 162 -2.87 11.82 9.26
C VAL A 162 -3.57 10.50 9.63
N VAL A 163 -3.24 9.91 10.77
CA VAL A 163 -3.89 8.67 11.25
C VAL A 163 -5.19 9.03 11.96
N CYS A 164 -6.27 9.11 11.19
CA CYS A 164 -7.60 9.36 11.74
C CYS A 164 -8.17 8.12 12.45
N ALA A 165 -9.15 8.32 13.31
CA ALA A 165 -9.83 7.23 14.05
C ALA A 165 -10.33 6.09 13.15
N ASP A 166 -10.74 6.40 11.92
CA ASP A 166 -11.16 5.42 10.92
C ASP A 166 -10.02 4.48 10.50
N ILE A 167 -8.81 5.00 10.27
CA ILE A 167 -7.62 4.19 9.94
C ILE A 167 -7.24 3.31 11.15
N GLN A 168 -7.26 3.87 12.35
CA GLN A 168 -6.99 3.12 13.59
C GLN A 168 -7.99 1.98 13.79
N GLN A 169 -9.28 2.22 13.54
CA GLN A 169 -10.31 1.20 13.62
C GLN A 169 -10.12 0.09 12.58
N ARG A 170 -9.76 0.42 11.34
CA ARG A 170 -9.47 -0.55 10.27
C ARG A 170 -8.23 -1.38 10.61
N MET A 171 -7.17 -0.77 11.12
CA MET A 171 -5.97 -1.45 11.59
C MET A 171 -6.29 -2.43 12.73
N ALA A 172 -7.04 -1.99 13.75
CA ALA A 172 -7.44 -2.86 14.87
C ALA A 172 -8.31 -4.03 14.40
N GLY A 173 -9.25 -3.79 13.48
CA GLY A 173 -10.07 -4.84 12.87
C GLY A 173 -9.23 -5.87 12.12
N ALA A 174 -8.22 -5.44 11.36
CA ALA A 174 -7.30 -6.32 10.65
C ALA A 174 -6.43 -7.15 11.62
N THR A 175 -5.96 -6.55 12.72
CA THR A 175 -5.20 -7.27 13.77
C THR A 175 -6.05 -8.38 14.38
N MET A 176 -7.29 -8.08 14.79
CA MET A 176 -8.21 -9.09 15.35
C MET A 176 -8.54 -10.21 14.35
N ALA A 177 -8.70 -9.88 13.07
CA ALA A 177 -8.95 -10.87 12.03
C ALA A 177 -7.73 -11.80 11.83
N ALA A 178 -6.52 -11.26 11.84
CA ALA A 178 -5.28 -12.03 11.75
C ALA A 178 -5.08 -12.97 12.96
N GLU A 179 -5.32 -12.49 14.18
CA GLU A 179 -5.25 -13.30 15.39
C GLU A 179 -6.30 -14.44 15.38
N THR A 180 -7.50 -14.13 14.93
CA THR A 180 -8.59 -15.13 14.80
C THR A 180 -8.23 -16.20 13.77
N ALA A 181 -7.67 -15.81 12.63
CA ALA A 181 -7.19 -16.74 11.59
C ALA A 181 -6.04 -17.62 12.10
N ALA A 182 -5.08 -17.05 12.81
CA ALA A 182 -3.98 -17.79 13.40
C ALA A 182 -4.45 -18.79 14.45
N ARG A 183 -5.44 -18.43 15.28
CA ARG A 183 -6.05 -19.33 16.26
C ARG A 183 -6.79 -20.47 15.57
N LYS A 184 -7.57 -20.18 14.53
CA LYS A 184 -8.26 -21.24 13.75
C LYS A 184 -7.26 -22.20 13.11
N ALA A 185 -6.18 -21.71 12.54
CA ALA A 185 -5.14 -22.54 11.93
C ALA A 185 -4.47 -23.46 12.97
N LYS A 186 -4.17 -22.96 14.18
CA LYS A 186 -3.64 -23.79 15.27
C LYS A 186 -4.61 -24.89 15.71
N VAL A 187 -5.89 -24.58 15.82
CA VAL A 187 -6.92 -25.57 16.17
C VAL A 187 -7.03 -26.62 15.07
N GLN A 188 -7.06 -26.23 13.80
CA GLN A 188 -7.12 -27.15 12.68
C GLN A 188 -5.90 -28.09 12.64
N ALA A 189 -4.70 -27.54 12.79
CA ALA A 189 -3.49 -28.36 12.87
C ALA A 189 -3.49 -29.39 14.02
N ALA A 190 -4.05 -29.02 15.15
CA ALA A 190 -4.21 -29.95 16.28
C ALA A 190 -5.23 -31.06 15.98
N ILE A 191 -6.33 -30.75 15.30
CA ILE A 191 -7.33 -31.74 14.83
C ILE A 191 -6.69 -32.70 13.82
N ASP A 192 -5.98 -32.16 12.83
CA ASP A 192 -5.35 -32.97 11.79
C ASP A 192 -4.27 -33.90 12.36
N GLY A 193 -3.43 -33.38 13.28
CA GLY A 193 -2.43 -34.19 13.97
C GLY A 193 -3.04 -35.30 14.85
N HIS A 194 -4.19 -35.03 15.50
CA HIS A 194 -4.92 -36.07 16.27
C HIS A 194 -5.52 -37.16 15.36
N ALA A 195 -6.04 -36.76 14.20
CA ALA A 195 -6.57 -37.71 13.21
C ALA A 195 -5.46 -38.62 12.63
N GLU A 196 -4.28 -38.08 12.33
CA GLU A 196 -3.11 -38.85 11.90
C GLU A 196 -2.64 -39.84 12.96
N TRP A 197 -2.59 -39.40 14.23
CA TRP A 197 -2.25 -40.27 15.35
C TRP A 197 -3.22 -41.44 15.50
N GLN A 198 -4.54 -41.18 15.47
CA GLN A 198 -5.57 -42.23 15.52
C GLN A 198 -5.44 -43.21 14.36
N HIS A 199 -5.23 -42.70 13.13
CA HIS A 199 -5.04 -43.55 11.96
C HIS A 199 -3.81 -44.47 12.10
N THR A 200 -2.71 -43.96 12.62
CA THR A 200 -1.49 -44.72 12.89
C THR A 200 -1.70 -45.80 13.94
N GLN A 201 -2.42 -45.54 15.02
CA GLN A 201 -2.75 -46.51 16.06
C GLN A 201 -3.61 -47.64 15.54
N VAL A 202 -4.70 -47.32 14.80
CA VAL A 202 -5.59 -48.33 14.20
C VAL A 202 -4.86 -49.19 13.20
N SER A 203 -3.99 -48.59 12.39
CA SER A 203 -3.18 -49.35 11.40
C SER A 203 -2.20 -50.32 12.08
N ALA A 204 -1.57 -49.90 13.19
CA ALA A 204 -0.66 -50.78 13.93
C ALA A 204 -1.42 -51.94 14.61
N GLU A 205 -2.56 -51.68 15.20
CA GLU A 205 -3.43 -52.71 15.78
C GLU A 205 -3.92 -53.72 14.76
N MET A 206 -4.34 -53.26 13.55
CA MET A 206 -4.75 -54.11 12.44
C MET A 206 -3.61 -54.99 11.96
N THR A 207 -2.40 -54.45 11.85
CA THR A 207 -1.22 -55.22 11.44
C THR A 207 -0.89 -56.29 12.48
N ALA A 208 -0.89 -56.00 13.75
CA ALA A 208 -0.66 -56.96 14.82
C ALA A 208 -1.72 -58.09 14.86
N LEU A 209 -3.01 -57.73 14.63
CA LEU A 209 -4.08 -58.74 14.53
C LEU A 209 -3.90 -59.66 13.34
N ASP A 210 -3.48 -59.13 12.17
CA ASP A 210 -3.24 -59.93 10.96
C ASP A 210 -2.08 -60.93 11.14
N GLU A 211 -1.01 -60.52 11.83
CA GLU A 211 0.09 -61.42 12.20
C GLU A 211 -0.34 -62.51 13.16
N GLN A 212 -1.16 -62.20 14.17
CA GLN A 212 -1.68 -63.20 15.08
C GLN A 212 -2.60 -64.23 14.38
N LEU A 213 -3.45 -63.75 13.47
CA LEU A 213 -4.32 -64.61 12.66
C LEU A 213 -3.49 -65.56 11.74
N LYS A 214 -2.43 -65.04 11.10
CA LYS A 214 -1.52 -65.84 10.28
C LYS A 214 -0.83 -66.94 11.12
N ALA A 215 -0.28 -66.59 12.27
CA ALA A 215 0.34 -67.55 13.18
C ALA A 215 -0.60 -68.66 13.63
N ARG A 216 -1.85 -68.31 13.95
CA ARG A 216 -2.91 -69.25 14.39
C ARG A 216 -3.32 -70.19 13.23
N LEU A 217 -3.37 -69.68 11.98
CA LEU A 217 -3.68 -70.45 10.80
C LEU A 217 -2.57 -71.50 10.49
N GLU A 218 -1.32 -71.09 10.64
CA GLU A 218 -0.16 -71.99 10.48
C GLU A 218 -0.17 -73.10 11.57
N PHE A 219 -0.48 -72.79 12.80
CA PHE A 219 -0.61 -73.76 13.88
C PHE A 219 -1.72 -74.78 13.58
N LEU A 220 -2.88 -74.35 13.07
CA LEU A 220 -4.00 -75.23 12.72
C LEU A 220 -3.73 -76.10 11.49
N LYS A 221 -2.82 -75.71 10.61
CA LYS A 221 -2.41 -76.54 9.46
C LYS A 221 -1.36 -77.60 9.83
N ALA A 222 -0.64 -77.40 10.94
CA ALA A 222 0.40 -78.28 11.43
C ALA A 222 -0.11 -79.37 12.43
N ALA A 223 -1.34 -79.22 12.92
CA ALA A 223 -2.04 -80.17 13.76
C ALA A 223 -2.97 -81.07 12.96
#